data_f5168d01c66954167dc4224eb9988424
#
_entry.id   f5168d01c66954167dc4224eb9988424
#
_cell.length_a   1.000
_cell.length_b   1.000
_cell.length_c   1.000
_cell.angle_alpha   90.00
_cell.angle_beta   90.00
_cell.angle_gamma   90.00
#
_symmetry.space_group_name_H-M   'P 1'
#
loop_
_entity.id
_entity.type
_entity.pdbx_description
1 polymer ?
#
loop_
_entity_poly.entity_id
_entity_poly.type
_entity_poly.pdbx_seq_one_letter_code
_entity_poly.pdbx_strand_id
1 'polypeptide(L)'
;RVEEVTVCDAATVARGRAWRTPVLYKVAVPGRHFAINAMGVLAVTHALGLDRALAVTALGQWQAGAGRGLREVIVLDKVEPHLTLDLIDDAYNANPASLGAALEVLAGARPKDGLGRVSHGRRIAYLGDMKELGREEQALHRALATRPGMERIDIVHCVGPLMRELWRSLPERQRGHWCEDSASMAARVAHDLDAGDVVLVKGSLSMGLGRVVDAIRKMGHGPATV
;
A
#
# COMPACT_ATOMS: atom_id res chain seq x y z
N ARG A 1 -22.00 10.24 -7.51
CA ARG A 1 -21.49 9.13 -8.33
C ARG A 1 -20.11 9.49 -8.86
N VAL A 2 -19.12 8.61 -8.70
CA VAL A 2 -17.81 8.72 -9.36
C VAL A 2 -17.96 8.20 -10.78
N GLU A 3 -17.41 8.92 -11.77
CA GLU A 3 -17.51 8.59 -13.20
C GLU A 3 -16.13 8.22 -13.76
N GLU A 4 -15.10 8.95 -13.37
CA GLU A 4 -13.72 8.74 -13.85
C GLU A 4 -12.75 8.86 -12.68
N VAL A 5 -11.72 8.01 -12.65
CA VAL A 5 -10.66 8.05 -11.63
C VAL A 5 -9.31 7.86 -12.28
N THR A 6 -8.43 8.81 -12.08
CA THR A 6 -7.02 8.77 -12.46
C THR A 6 -6.16 8.66 -11.21
N VAL A 7 -5.39 7.59 -11.10
CA VAL A 7 -4.44 7.38 -10.01
C VAL A 7 -3.05 7.81 -10.50
N CYS A 8 -2.45 8.75 -9.77
CA CYS A 8 -1.08 9.22 -9.97
C CYS A 8 -0.18 8.71 -8.84
N ASP A 9 1.14 8.91 -8.96
CA ASP A 9 2.12 8.41 -7.97
C ASP A 9 1.84 8.89 -6.53
N ALA A 10 1.36 10.15 -6.36
CA ALA A 10 1.16 10.76 -5.05
C ALA A 10 -0.31 11.17 -4.76
N ALA A 11 -1.23 10.90 -5.68
CA ALA A 11 -2.60 11.39 -5.55
C ALA A 11 -3.59 10.62 -6.40
N THR A 12 -4.86 10.78 -6.07
CA THR A 12 -5.98 10.32 -6.89
C THR A 12 -6.82 11.51 -7.30
N VAL A 13 -7.09 11.66 -8.60
CA VAL A 13 -7.99 12.67 -9.15
C VAL A 13 -9.26 11.98 -9.62
N ALA A 14 -10.40 12.50 -9.23
CA ALA A 14 -11.69 11.93 -9.61
C ALA A 14 -12.65 12.99 -10.15
N ARG A 15 -13.33 12.60 -11.23
CA ARG A 15 -14.46 13.33 -11.79
C ARG A 15 -15.74 12.55 -11.51
N GLY A 16 -16.79 13.26 -11.21
CA GLY A 16 -18.10 12.65 -10.98
C GLY A 16 -19.22 13.66 -10.88
N ARG A 17 -20.34 13.21 -10.38
CA ARG A 17 -21.51 14.07 -10.08
C ARG A 17 -21.93 13.93 -8.64
N ALA A 18 -22.04 15.06 -7.99
CA ALA A 18 -22.63 15.20 -6.67
C ALA A 18 -23.76 16.24 -6.77
N TRP A 19 -24.93 15.94 -6.18
CA TRP A 19 -26.09 16.84 -6.14
C TRP A 19 -26.52 17.39 -7.52
N ARG A 20 -26.45 16.53 -8.55
CA ARG A 20 -26.71 16.85 -9.97
C ARG A 20 -25.71 17.81 -10.61
N THR A 21 -24.64 18.17 -9.88
CA THR A 21 -23.60 19.09 -10.35
C THR A 21 -22.32 18.30 -10.63
N PRO A 22 -21.59 18.57 -11.73
CA PRO A 22 -20.27 18.03 -11.94
C PRO A 22 -19.34 18.43 -10.81
N VAL A 23 -18.51 17.50 -10.34
CA VAL A 23 -17.47 17.75 -9.35
C VAL A 23 -16.16 17.12 -9.80
N LEU A 24 -15.08 17.89 -9.68
CA LEU A 24 -13.69 17.43 -9.81
C LEU A 24 -13.02 17.60 -8.46
N TYR A 25 -12.39 16.55 -7.97
CA TYR A 25 -11.68 16.60 -6.69
C TYR A 25 -10.40 15.76 -6.74
N LYS A 26 -9.46 16.15 -5.90
CA LYS A 26 -8.19 15.46 -5.68
C LYS A 26 -8.17 14.93 -4.24
N VAL A 27 -7.60 13.74 -4.07
CA VAL A 27 -7.22 13.19 -2.77
C VAL A 27 -5.70 13.01 -2.79
N ALA A 28 -5.00 13.49 -1.78
CA ALA A 28 -3.52 13.45 -1.72
C ALA A 28 -2.97 12.06 -1.37
N VAL A 29 -3.65 11.00 -1.82
CA VAL A 29 -3.25 9.60 -1.62
C VAL A 29 -3.59 8.81 -2.90
N PRO A 30 -2.72 7.94 -3.40
CA PRO A 30 -2.99 7.10 -4.56
C PRO A 30 -3.93 5.95 -4.21
N GLY A 31 -4.93 5.69 -5.06
CA GLY A 31 -5.84 4.54 -4.96
C GLY A 31 -7.29 4.86 -5.31
N ARG A 32 -7.88 4.07 -6.23
CA ARG A 32 -9.28 4.26 -6.69
C ARG A 32 -10.30 4.27 -5.55
N HIS A 33 -10.09 3.47 -4.51
CA HIS A 33 -10.97 3.39 -3.35
C HIS A 33 -11.03 4.72 -2.57
N PHE A 34 -9.95 5.51 -2.55
CA PHE A 34 -9.95 6.83 -1.93
C PHE A 34 -10.85 7.81 -2.67
N ALA A 35 -10.97 7.71 -4.01
CA ALA A 35 -11.91 8.51 -4.76
C ALA A 35 -13.37 8.22 -4.34
N ILE A 36 -13.71 6.94 -4.19
CA ILE A 36 -15.06 6.52 -3.78
C ILE A 36 -15.36 6.99 -2.36
N ASN A 37 -14.42 6.79 -1.42
CA ASN A 37 -14.56 7.22 -0.03
C ASN A 37 -14.71 8.76 0.07
N ALA A 38 -13.91 9.51 -0.69
CA ALA A 38 -13.98 10.96 -0.75
C ALA A 38 -15.34 11.45 -1.27
N MET A 39 -15.92 10.79 -2.27
CA MET A 39 -17.29 11.10 -2.71
C MET A 39 -18.31 10.87 -1.59
N GLY A 40 -18.14 9.83 -0.77
CA GLY A 40 -18.95 9.59 0.42
C GLY A 40 -18.81 10.72 1.44
N VAL A 41 -17.58 11.18 1.71
CA VAL A 41 -17.32 12.35 2.58
C VAL A 41 -18.02 13.60 2.04
N LEU A 42 -17.88 13.90 0.75
CA LEU A 42 -18.58 15.04 0.12
C LEU A 42 -20.11 14.93 0.24
N ALA A 43 -20.67 13.73 0.16
CA ALA A 43 -22.10 13.52 0.35
C ALA A 43 -22.54 13.84 1.78
N VAL A 44 -21.77 13.41 2.78
CA VAL A 44 -22.06 13.69 4.20
C VAL A 44 -21.90 15.17 4.51
N THR A 45 -20.83 15.82 4.06
CA THR A 45 -20.59 17.26 4.28
C THR A 45 -21.74 18.11 3.69
N HIS A 46 -22.25 17.70 2.52
CA HIS A 46 -23.41 18.34 1.94
C HIS A 46 -24.69 18.16 2.78
N ALA A 47 -24.93 16.93 3.23
CA ALA A 47 -26.13 16.64 4.05
C ALA A 47 -26.12 17.43 5.37
N LEU A 48 -24.94 17.76 5.88
CA LEU A 48 -24.73 18.60 7.07
C LEU A 48 -24.75 20.09 6.76
N GLY A 49 -24.96 20.51 5.51
CA GLY A 49 -24.99 21.92 5.11
C GLY A 49 -23.61 22.60 5.13
N LEU A 50 -22.51 21.85 5.11
CA LEU A 50 -21.17 22.42 5.13
C LEU A 50 -20.74 22.93 3.76
N ASP A 51 -19.78 23.86 3.74
CA ASP A 51 -19.25 24.45 2.52
C ASP A 51 -18.59 23.41 1.61
N ARG A 52 -19.02 23.32 0.37
CA ARG A 52 -18.55 22.32 -0.61
C ARG A 52 -17.14 22.61 -1.11
N ALA A 53 -16.82 23.89 -1.31
CA ALA A 53 -15.50 24.28 -1.82
C ALA A 53 -14.43 23.97 -0.77
N LEU A 54 -14.74 24.27 0.48
CA LEU A 54 -13.87 23.93 1.62
C LEU A 54 -13.69 22.41 1.75
N ALA A 55 -14.77 21.62 1.62
CA ALA A 55 -14.70 20.16 1.69
C ALA A 55 -13.83 19.57 0.58
N VAL A 56 -13.99 20.05 -0.67
CA VAL A 56 -13.15 19.61 -1.81
C VAL A 56 -11.68 19.98 -1.61
N THR A 57 -11.41 21.20 -1.10
CA THR A 57 -10.04 21.66 -0.81
C THR A 57 -9.39 20.81 0.28
N ALA A 58 -10.11 20.51 1.36
CA ALA A 58 -9.62 19.69 2.47
C ALA A 58 -9.26 18.27 2.03
N LEU A 59 -10.02 17.67 1.11
CA LEU A 59 -9.67 16.37 0.52
C LEU A 59 -8.32 16.40 -0.19
N GLY A 60 -7.96 17.48 -0.85
CA GLY A 60 -6.67 17.67 -1.53
C GLY A 60 -5.48 17.77 -0.57
N GLN A 61 -5.71 18.03 0.70
CA GLN A 61 -4.72 18.13 1.76
C GLN A 61 -4.70 16.91 2.71
N TRP A 62 -5.74 16.06 2.59
CA TRP A 62 -5.87 14.90 3.47
C TRP A 62 -4.76 13.89 3.21
N GLN A 63 -4.16 13.40 4.30
CA GLN A 63 -3.15 12.35 4.28
C GLN A 63 -3.67 11.10 4.98
N ALA A 64 -3.23 9.92 4.51
CA ALA A 64 -3.55 8.68 5.17
C ALA A 64 -2.89 8.61 6.56
N GLY A 65 -3.60 8.06 7.52
CA GLY A 65 -3.01 7.74 8.83
C GLY A 65 -2.09 6.53 8.75
N ALA A 66 -1.27 6.35 9.77
CA ALA A 66 -0.40 5.17 9.92
C ALA A 66 -1.19 3.87 9.75
N GLY A 67 -0.64 2.92 9.03
CA GLY A 67 -1.26 1.64 8.73
C GLY A 67 -2.41 1.67 7.72
N ARG A 68 -2.72 2.82 7.11
CA ARG A 68 -3.85 2.99 6.18
C ARG A 68 -3.44 3.56 4.82
N GLY A 69 -2.29 3.10 4.30
CA GLY A 69 -1.74 3.54 3.03
C GLY A 69 -0.83 4.77 3.13
N LEU A 70 -0.28 5.04 4.32
CA LEU A 70 0.72 6.09 4.52
C LEU A 70 1.96 5.78 3.68
N ARG A 71 2.41 6.75 2.88
CA ARG A 71 3.66 6.67 2.13
C ARG A 71 4.78 7.40 2.86
N GLU A 72 5.92 6.73 2.98
CA GLU A 72 7.10 7.24 3.62
C GLU A 72 8.33 6.98 2.74
N VAL A 73 9.22 7.95 2.66
CA VAL A 73 10.53 7.78 2.04
C VAL A 73 11.53 7.47 3.14
N ILE A 74 12.14 6.29 3.07
CA ILE A 74 13.13 5.83 4.04
C ILE A 74 14.52 6.08 3.44
N VAL A 75 15.31 6.96 4.08
CA VAL A 75 16.69 7.23 3.68
C VAL A 75 17.60 6.18 4.29
N LEU A 76 18.25 5.36 3.46
CA LEU A 76 19.02 4.20 3.90
C LEU A 76 20.46 4.52 4.29
N ASP A 77 21.00 5.66 3.82
CA ASP A 77 22.38 6.06 4.10
C ASP A 77 22.46 7.55 4.48
N LYS A 78 23.26 7.87 5.51
CA LYS A 78 23.45 9.25 5.99
C LYS A 78 24.33 10.10 5.09
N VAL A 79 25.29 9.47 4.42
CA VAL A 79 26.25 10.13 3.55
C VAL A 79 25.68 10.31 2.15
N GLU A 80 24.90 9.31 1.71
CA GLU A 80 24.26 9.29 0.40
C GLU A 80 22.71 9.36 0.54
N PRO A 81 22.14 10.54 0.83
CA PRO A 81 20.70 10.67 1.15
C PRO A 81 19.77 10.38 -0.04
N HIS A 82 20.31 10.20 -1.23
CA HIS A 82 19.56 9.76 -2.41
C HIS A 82 19.29 8.25 -2.40
N LEU A 83 20.00 7.47 -1.57
CA LEU A 83 19.72 6.04 -1.36
C LEU A 83 18.47 5.88 -0.51
N THR A 84 17.33 5.82 -1.16
CA THR A 84 16.01 5.77 -0.53
C THR A 84 15.22 4.57 -1.01
N LEU A 85 14.31 4.09 -0.18
CA LEU A 85 13.20 3.24 -0.60
C LEU A 85 11.85 3.90 -0.24
N ASP A 86 10.79 3.55 -0.95
CA ASP A 86 9.44 4.02 -0.69
C ASP A 86 8.67 2.94 0.09
N LEU A 87 8.16 3.27 1.27
CA LEU A 87 7.32 2.40 2.09
C LEU A 87 5.86 2.81 1.97
N ILE A 88 4.97 1.86 1.72
CA ILE A 88 3.51 1.99 1.79
C ILE A 88 3.04 1.19 3.02
N ASP A 89 2.80 1.90 4.13
CA ASP A 89 2.29 1.32 5.36
C ASP A 89 0.76 1.19 5.31
N ASP A 90 0.27 0.00 5.03
CA ASP A 90 -1.16 -0.36 5.03
C ASP A 90 -1.44 -1.56 5.96
N ALA A 91 -0.67 -1.64 7.05
CA ALA A 91 -0.62 -2.79 7.96
C ALA A 91 -1.73 -2.83 9.03
N TYR A 92 -2.68 -1.89 9.00
CA TYR A 92 -3.73 -1.83 10.01
C TYR A 92 -4.78 -2.94 9.87
N ASN A 93 -5.25 -3.21 8.64
CA ASN A 93 -6.23 -4.26 8.38
C ASN A 93 -6.22 -4.71 6.91
N ALA A 94 -6.75 -5.91 6.64
CA ALA A 94 -6.86 -6.44 5.29
C ALA A 94 -8.15 -7.23 5.08
N ASN A 95 -8.73 -7.04 3.91
CA ASN A 95 -9.76 -7.89 3.32
C ASN A 95 -9.50 -8.02 1.81
N PRO A 96 -10.16 -8.93 1.09
CA PRO A 96 -9.88 -9.17 -0.32
C PRO A 96 -9.98 -7.94 -1.23
N ALA A 97 -10.94 -7.03 -0.95
CA ALA A 97 -11.11 -5.81 -1.72
C ALA A 97 -10.01 -4.79 -1.45
N SER A 98 -9.71 -4.52 -0.16
CA SER A 98 -8.68 -3.56 0.23
C SER A 98 -7.27 -4.04 -0.14
N LEU A 99 -7.02 -5.35 -0.08
CA LEU A 99 -5.74 -5.91 -0.48
C LEU A 99 -5.55 -5.82 -2.00
N GLY A 100 -6.59 -6.12 -2.79
CA GLY A 100 -6.57 -5.91 -4.24
C GLY A 100 -6.28 -4.44 -4.60
N ALA A 101 -6.93 -3.49 -3.94
CA ALA A 101 -6.69 -2.07 -4.18
C ALA A 101 -5.25 -1.64 -3.83
N ALA A 102 -4.67 -2.18 -2.74
CA ALA A 102 -3.28 -1.91 -2.37
C ALA A 102 -2.27 -2.51 -3.37
N LEU A 103 -2.56 -3.71 -3.90
CA LEU A 103 -1.74 -4.32 -4.96
C LEU A 103 -1.77 -3.48 -6.25
N GLU A 104 -2.93 -2.92 -6.63
CA GLU A 104 -3.03 -1.99 -7.77
C GLU A 104 -2.18 -0.73 -7.56
N VAL A 105 -2.16 -0.18 -6.34
CA VAL A 105 -1.31 0.97 -5.98
C VAL A 105 0.17 0.62 -6.11
N LEU A 106 0.60 -0.53 -5.57
CA LEU A 106 1.98 -1.00 -5.70
C LEU A 106 2.35 -1.27 -7.16
N ALA A 107 1.47 -1.91 -7.92
CA ALA A 107 1.69 -2.20 -9.35
C ALA A 107 1.85 -0.92 -10.19
N GLY A 108 1.20 0.17 -9.81
CA GLY A 108 1.33 1.50 -10.44
C GLY A 108 2.54 2.30 -9.99
N ALA A 109 3.20 1.90 -8.90
CA ALA A 109 4.38 2.60 -8.39
C ALA A 109 5.58 2.50 -9.33
N ARG A 110 6.51 3.46 -9.21
CA ARG A 110 7.72 3.57 -10.03
C ARG A 110 8.96 3.38 -9.17
N PRO A 111 9.51 2.16 -9.09
CA PRO A 111 10.82 1.94 -8.48
C PRO A 111 11.91 2.73 -9.19
N LYS A 112 13.00 3.01 -8.51
CA LYS A 112 14.13 3.78 -9.05
C LYS A 112 15.29 2.84 -9.33
N ASP A 113 15.79 2.87 -10.57
CA ASP A 113 16.92 2.05 -11.00
C ASP A 113 18.27 2.70 -10.64
N GLY A 114 19.31 1.87 -10.49
CA GLY A 114 20.69 2.31 -10.36
C GLY A 114 21.05 2.98 -9.03
N LEU A 115 20.24 2.79 -7.98
CA LEU A 115 20.49 3.39 -6.67
C LEU A 115 21.16 2.45 -5.68
N GLY A 116 20.81 1.18 -5.67
CA GLY A 116 21.22 0.22 -4.66
C GLY A 116 22.19 -0.84 -5.16
N ARG A 117 22.28 -1.93 -4.40
CA ARG A 117 23.07 -3.13 -4.73
C ARG A 117 22.49 -3.88 -5.94
N VAL A 118 21.18 -3.75 -6.16
CA VAL A 118 20.49 -4.30 -7.33
C VAL A 118 20.39 -3.23 -8.42
N SER A 119 20.55 -3.64 -9.69
CA SER A 119 20.55 -2.72 -10.83
C SER A 119 19.17 -2.08 -11.08
N HIS A 120 18.10 -2.75 -10.69
CA HIS A 120 16.72 -2.30 -10.90
C HIS A 120 15.97 -2.26 -9.58
N GLY A 121 15.30 -1.16 -9.30
CA GLY A 121 14.37 -1.05 -8.18
C GLY A 121 13.17 -1.99 -8.39
N ARG A 122 12.62 -2.51 -7.29
CA ARG A 122 11.60 -3.57 -7.30
C ARG A 122 10.32 -3.12 -6.60
N ARG A 123 9.21 -3.72 -7.00
CA ARG A 123 7.93 -3.67 -6.27
C ARG A 123 7.86 -4.89 -5.37
N ILE A 124 7.88 -4.69 -4.07
CA ILE A 124 7.93 -5.75 -3.06
C ILE A 124 6.71 -5.67 -2.16
N ALA A 125 6.02 -6.78 -1.95
CA ALA A 125 4.87 -6.86 -1.06
C ALA A 125 5.15 -7.78 0.12
N TYR A 126 4.85 -7.33 1.35
CA TYR A 126 4.76 -8.13 2.56
C TYR A 126 3.28 -8.27 2.93
N LEU A 127 2.71 -9.45 2.71
CA LEU A 127 1.28 -9.70 2.86
C LEU A 127 1.02 -10.67 4.01
N GLY A 128 0.17 -10.26 4.94
CA GLY A 128 -0.28 -11.09 6.05
C GLY A 128 -1.71 -11.61 5.88
N ASP A 129 -2.05 -12.67 6.60
CA ASP A 129 -3.37 -13.27 6.56
C ASP A 129 -4.49 -12.23 6.64
N MET A 130 -5.52 -12.45 5.84
CA MET A 130 -6.82 -11.80 5.99
C MET A 130 -7.68 -12.64 6.93
N LYS A 131 -8.15 -12.05 8.02
CA LYS A 131 -9.01 -12.73 9.00
C LYS A 131 -10.49 -12.45 8.74
N GLU A 132 -11.35 -13.18 9.43
CA GLU A 132 -12.81 -13.01 9.40
C GLU A 132 -13.46 -13.30 8.02
N LEU A 133 -12.86 -14.17 7.21
CA LEU A 133 -13.35 -14.52 5.87
C LEU A 133 -14.22 -15.79 5.86
N GLY A 134 -14.36 -16.46 7.00
CA GLY A 134 -15.17 -17.67 7.12
C GLY A 134 -14.63 -18.86 6.32
N ARG A 135 -15.52 -19.69 5.79
CA ARG A 135 -15.15 -20.97 5.15
C ARG A 135 -14.36 -20.82 3.85
N GLU A 136 -14.39 -19.65 3.22
CA GLU A 136 -13.72 -19.39 1.94
C GLU A 136 -12.31 -18.81 2.10
N GLU A 137 -11.83 -18.69 3.32
CA GLU A 137 -10.57 -18.00 3.60
C GLU A 137 -9.38 -18.50 2.76
N GLN A 138 -9.20 -19.82 2.62
CA GLN A 138 -8.12 -20.38 1.81
C GLN A 138 -8.27 -20.07 0.32
N ALA A 139 -9.49 -20.18 -0.21
CA ALA A 139 -9.78 -19.89 -1.60
C ALA A 139 -9.55 -18.39 -1.92
N LEU A 140 -9.95 -17.50 -1.01
CA LEU A 140 -9.76 -16.06 -1.15
C LEU A 140 -8.27 -15.66 -1.11
N HIS A 141 -7.46 -16.32 -0.25
CA HIS A 141 -6.01 -16.10 -0.24
C HIS A 141 -5.36 -16.61 -1.53
N ARG A 142 -5.74 -17.78 -2.00
CA ARG A 142 -5.25 -18.35 -3.27
C ARG A 142 -5.59 -17.44 -4.46
N ALA A 143 -6.80 -16.91 -4.50
CA ALA A 143 -7.28 -16.04 -5.58
C ALA A 143 -6.50 -14.73 -5.72
N LEU A 144 -5.73 -14.32 -4.71
CA LEU A 144 -4.87 -13.14 -4.80
C LEU A 144 -3.80 -13.28 -5.88
N ALA A 145 -3.33 -14.50 -6.18
CA ALA A 145 -2.30 -14.73 -7.20
C ALA A 145 -2.73 -14.28 -8.61
N THR A 146 -4.04 -14.24 -8.88
CA THR A 146 -4.61 -13.83 -10.17
C THR A 146 -5.27 -12.45 -10.15
N ARG A 147 -5.09 -11.69 -9.07
CA ARG A 147 -5.62 -10.32 -8.98
C ARG A 147 -4.91 -9.39 -9.96
N PRO A 148 -5.64 -8.45 -10.57
CA PRO A 148 -5.04 -7.41 -11.40
C PRO A 148 -3.91 -6.69 -10.68
N GLY A 149 -2.78 -6.52 -11.34
CA GLY A 149 -1.59 -5.90 -10.79
C GLY A 149 -0.59 -6.86 -10.13
N MET A 150 -1.01 -8.07 -9.72
CA MET A 150 -0.09 -9.05 -9.12
C MET A 150 1.06 -9.40 -10.07
N GLU A 151 0.81 -9.49 -11.35
CA GLU A 151 1.81 -9.80 -12.39
C GLU A 151 2.93 -8.75 -12.52
N ARG A 152 2.70 -7.55 -11.98
CA ARG A 152 3.65 -6.42 -11.99
C ARG A 152 4.45 -6.28 -10.70
N ILE A 153 4.19 -7.13 -9.71
CA ILE A 153 4.92 -7.16 -8.44
C ILE A 153 6.09 -8.14 -8.60
N ASP A 154 7.28 -7.68 -8.23
CA ASP A 154 8.51 -8.45 -8.46
C ASP A 154 8.69 -9.55 -7.41
N ILE A 155 8.43 -9.23 -6.12
CA ILE A 155 8.60 -10.16 -5.00
C ILE A 155 7.41 -10.06 -4.04
N VAL A 156 6.88 -11.20 -3.62
CA VAL A 156 5.79 -11.29 -2.64
C VAL A 156 6.24 -12.15 -1.46
N HIS A 157 6.42 -11.53 -0.30
CA HIS A 157 6.62 -12.19 0.97
C HIS A 157 5.28 -12.43 1.65
N CYS A 158 5.10 -13.58 2.26
CA CYS A 158 3.86 -14.01 2.86
C CYS A 158 4.02 -14.33 4.35
N VAL A 159 3.09 -13.83 5.18
CA VAL A 159 3.09 -14.02 6.64
C VAL A 159 1.78 -14.65 7.09
N GLY A 160 1.88 -15.79 7.74
CA GLY A 160 0.75 -16.52 8.29
C GLY A 160 0.37 -17.77 7.51
N PRO A 161 -0.38 -18.69 8.17
CA PRO A 161 -0.74 -19.98 7.61
C PRO A 161 -1.63 -19.88 6.38
N LEU A 162 -2.56 -18.91 6.31
CA LEU A 162 -3.47 -18.74 5.18
C LEU A 162 -2.76 -18.14 3.96
N MET A 163 -1.82 -17.20 4.17
CA MET A 163 -1.00 -16.64 3.10
C MET A 163 -0.07 -17.69 2.45
N ARG A 164 0.11 -18.85 3.05
CA ARG A 164 0.81 -19.97 2.41
C ARG A 164 0.11 -20.44 1.14
N GLU A 165 -1.23 -20.29 1.06
CA GLU A 165 -2.00 -20.62 -0.14
C GLU A 165 -1.68 -19.66 -1.30
N LEU A 166 -1.55 -18.36 -1.02
CA LEU A 166 -1.06 -17.40 -2.00
C LEU A 166 0.36 -17.75 -2.43
N TRP A 167 1.28 -17.92 -1.48
CA TRP A 167 2.68 -18.20 -1.74
C TRP A 167 2.89 -19.40 -2.66
N ARG A 168 2.13 -20.49 -2.44
CA ARG A 168 2.15 -21.68 -3.30
C ARG A 168 1.61 -21.44 -4.71
N SER A 169 0.70 -20.49 -4.85
CA SER A 169 0.03 -20.18 -6.12
C SER A 169 0.78 -19.18 -6.99
N LEU A 170 1.75 -18.45 -6.42
CA LEU A 170 2.58 -17.51 -7.15
C LEU A 170 3.57 -18.24 -8.08
N PRO A 171 3.95 -17.65 -9.23
CA PRO A 171 5.10 -18.07 -10.00
C PRO A 171 6.39 -18.06 -9.15
N GLU A 172 7.27 -19.01 -9.36
CA GLU A 172 8.48 -19.17 -8.54
C GLU A 172 9.34 -17.90 -8.50
N ARG A 173 9.45 -17.19 -9.60
CA ARG A 173 10.18 -15.91 -9.74
C ARG A 173 9.65 -14.78 -8.84
N GLN A 174 8.36 -14.85 -8.42
CA GLN A 174 7.71 -13.86 -7.56
C GLN A 174 7.71 -14.27 -6.09
N ARG A 175 8.02 -15.54 -5.80
CA ARG A 175 7.99 -16.06 -4.44
C ARG A 175 9.13 -15.49 -3.63
N GLY A 176 8.81 -14.60 -2.70
CA GLY A 176 9.70 -14.25 -1.61
C GLY A 176 9.66 -15.29 -0.49
N HIS A 177 9.93 -14.86 0.74
CA HIS A 177 9.86 -15.72 1.91
C HIS A 177 8.42 -15.96 2.35
N TRP A 178 8.15 -17.15 2.89
CA TRP A 178 6.98 -17.40 3.70
C TRP A 178 7.43 -17.60 5.16
N CYS A 179 6.79 -16.88 6.08
CA CYS A 179 7.00 -17.03 7.53
C CYS A 179 5.65 -17.24 8.23
N GLU A 180 5.67 -17.96 9.33
CA GLU A 180 4.45 -18.22 10.10
C GLU A 180 3.97 -16.95 10.83
N ASP A 181 4.90 -16.09 11.26
CA ASP A 181 4.65 -14.89 12.02
C ASP A 181 5.43 -13.66 11.51
N SER A 182 4.99 -12.48 11.97
CA SER A 182 5.57 -11.21 11.56
C SER A 182 6.96 -10.92 12.18
N ALA A 183 7.30 -11.54 13.31
CA ALA A 183 8.61 -11.34 13.94
C ALA A 183 9.71 -12.02 13.12
N SER A 184 9.47 -13.26 12.69
CA SER A 184 10.35 -14.00 11.79
C SER A 184 10.55 -13.28 10.46
N MET A 185 9.49 -12.68 9.92
CA MET A 185 9.57 -11.88 8.69
C MET A 185 10.35 -10.58 8.91
N ALA A 186 10.10 -9.86 9.99
CA ALA A 186 10.77 -8.60 10.32
C ALA A 186 12.29 -8.75 10.44
N ALA A 187 12.78 -9.90 10.94
CA ALA A 187 14.21 -10.20 11.06
C ALA A 187 14.93 -10.30 9.70
N ARG A 188 14.19 -10.49 8.60
CA ARG A 188 14.75 -10.66 7.25
C ARG A 188 14.79 -9.38 6.42
N VAL A 189 13.99 -8.39 6.79
CA VAL A 189 13.73 -7.16 6.02
C VAL A 189 15.00 -6.49 5.52
N ALA A 190 16.01 -6.34 6.38
CA ALA A 190 17.26 -5.67 6.03
C ALA A 190 18.09 -6.37 4.94
N HIS A 191 17.87 -7.67 4.76
CA HIS A 191 18.52 -8.46 3.70
C HIS A 191 17.72 -8.46 2.39
N ASP A 192 16.39 -8.32 2.51
CA ASP A 192 15.46 -8.44 1.39
C ASP A 192 15.32 -7.14 0.60
N LEU A 193 15.51 -5.97 1.25
CA LEU A 193 15.24 -4.65 0.68
C LEU A 193 16.51 -3.89 0.28
N ASP A 194 16.36 -3.00 -0.69
CA ASP A 194 17.45 -2.15 -1.18
C ASP A 194 16.95 -0.75 -1.59
N ALA A 195 17.88 0.15 -1.87
CA ALA A 195 17.55 1.47 -2.41
C ALA A 195 16.88 1.34 -3.79
N GLY A 196 15.89 2.19 -4.02
CA GLY A 196 15.08 2.17 -5.23
C GLY A 196 13.83 1.30 -5.14
N ASP A 197 13.71 0.42 -4.14
CA ASP A 197 12.53 -0.43 -3.97
C ASP A 197 11.29 0.39 -3.54
N VAL A 198 10.11 -0.09 -3.96
CA VAL A 198 8.81 0.35 -3.42
C VAL A 198 8.19 -0.84 -2.70
N VAL A 199 7.89 -0.65 -1.42
CA VAL A 199 7.50 -1.71 -0.51
C VAL A 199 6.09 -1.48 0.02
N LEU A 200 5.21 -2.45 -0.11
CA LEU A 200 3.88 -2.49 0.50
C LEU A 200 3.88 -3.46 1.67
N VAL A 201 3.34 -3.04 2.82
CA VAL A 201 3.08 -3.91 3.96
C VAL A 201 1.59 -3.90 4.27
N LYS A 202 0.92 -5.07 4.17
CA LYS A 202 -0.52 -5.18 4.41
C LYS A 202 -0.95 -6.54 4.96
N GLY A 203 -1.81 -6.51 5.98
CA GLY A 203 -2.42 -7.71 6.60
C GLY A 203 -3.47 -7.34 7.63
N SER A 204 -4.17 -8.33 8.16
CA SER A 204 -5.08 -8.11 9.29
C SER A 204 -4.32 -7.66 10.53
N LEU A 205 -4.97 -6.86 11.38
CA LEU A 205 -4.35 -6.28 12.58
C LEU A 205 -3.69 -7.34 13.49
N SER A 206 -4.37 -8.48 13.67
CA SER A 206 -3.88 -9.59 14.49
C SER A 206 -2.58 -10.24 13.97
N MET A 207 -2.21 -10.01 12.71
CA MET A 207 -0.94 -10.50 12.15
C MET A 207 0.28 -9.70 12.63
N GLY A 208 0.05 -8.51 13.20
CA GLY A 208 1.11 -7.69 13.77
C GLY A 208 2.17 -7.23 12.77
N LEU A 209 1.78 -6.99 11.51
CA LEU A 209 2.71 -6.55 10.45
C LEU A 209 3.32 -5.16 10.70
N GLY A 210 2.83 -4.41 11.67
CA GLY A 210 3.52 -3.23 12.18
C GLY A 210 4.98 -3.50 12.56
N ARG A 211 5.34 -4.72 12.97
CA ARG A 211 6.73 -5.12 13.24
C ARG A 211 7.60 -5.11 11.97
N VAL A 212 7.02 -5.50 10.83
CA VAL A 212 7.71 -5.41 9.53
C VAL A 212 7.89 -3.95 9.13
N VAL A 213 6.84 -3.13 9.28
CA VAL A 213 6.89 -1.68 9.05
C VAL A 213 7.98 -1.03 9.91
N ASP A 214 8.01 -1.33 11.21
CA ASP A 214 9.02 -0.79 12.14
C ASP A 214 10.44 -1.27 11.80
N ALA A 215 10.58 -2.51 11.33
CA ALA A 215 11.88 -3.02 10.85
C ALA A 215 12.37 -2.26 9.62
N ILE A 216 11.48 -1.94 8.68
CA ILE A 216 11.80 -1.12 7.50
C ILE A 216 12.20 0.29 7.94
N ARG A 217 11.42 0.92 8.82
CA ARG A 217 11.74 2.26 9.36
C ARG A 217 13.10 2.31 10.06
N LYS A 218 13.47 1.25 10.78
CA LYS A 218 14.78 1.13 11.46
C LYS A 218 15.96 0.96 10.51
N MET A 219 15.74 0.57 9.25
CA MET A 219 16.80 0.62 8.23
C MET A 219 17.16 2.07 7.89
N GLY A 220 16.21 2.99 8.09
CA GLY A 220 16.41 4.41 7.83
C GLY A 220 17.30 5.07 8.87
N HIS A 221 18.16 5.94 8.39
CA HIS A 221 18.84 6.91 9.21
C HIS A 221 17.99 8.19 9.18
N GLY A 222 17.41 8.57 10.33
CA GLY A 222 16.69 9.84 10.45
C GLY A 222 17.58 11.02 9.98
N PRO A 223 16.96 12.16 9.59
CA PRO A 223 17.74 13.33 9.19
C PRO A 223 18.77 13.61 10.29
N ALA A 224 20.03 13.79 9.87
CA ALA A 224 21.09 14.20 10.78
C ALA A 224 20.60 15.45 11.52
N THR A 225 20.42 15.36 12.83
CA THR A 225 20.19 16.54 13.66
C THR A 225 21.46 17.37 13.58
N VAL A 226 21.39 18.48 12.86
CA VAL A 226 22.43 19.51 12.81
C VAL A 226 22.39 20.33 14.07
#